data_effc61aef09a4852d4cb8e9d2dc2778f
#
_entry.id   effc61aef09a4852d4cb8e9d2dc2778f
#
_cell.length_a   1.000
_cell.length_b   1.000
_cell.length_c   1.000
_cell.angle_alpha   90.00
_cell.angle_beta   90.00
_cell.angle_gamma   90.00
#
_symmetry.space_group_name_H-M   'P 1'
#
loop_
_entity.id
_entity.type
_entity.pdbx_description
1 polymer ?
#
loop_
_entity_poly.entity_id
_entity_poly.type
_entity_poly.pdbx_seq_one_letter_code
_entity_poly.pdbx_strand_id
1 'polypeptide(L)'
;TRGLALTDAGRDYLAACKRILEDVGEAERTVAGEFSEPRGELVITAPIVFGRIHVLPVLVDFLAAYPEVDVRLVQGDRVLHLLDEHVDLAVRIGALPDSRLIATRLGATRRTVCASPAYLAAHGVPDTPAQLGDHRCISFEAMSAAESWRFPVNGTEINVPMHSRLVVNTAEAAIDAAIAGAGLTRVLCYQIDRAERSGQLQRVLRDFEPAALPISLVHAGQRRLPLKLRAFLDFATPRLRERLAR
;
A
#
# COMPACT_ATOMS: atom_id res chain seq x y z
N THR A 1 1.78 17.69 40.68
CA THR A 1 1.36 16.29 40.46
C THR A 1 2.11 15.79 39.22
N ARG A 2 3.13 14.93 39.40
CA ARG A 2 3.80 14.25 38.30
C ARG A 2 2.80 13.24 37.71
N GLY A 3 2.27 13.51 36.52
CA GLY A 3 1.40 12.59 35.83
C GLY A 3 2.16 11.30 35.50
N LEU A 4 1.61 10.16 35.88
CA LEU A 4 2.08 8.85 35.44
C LEU A 4 1.86 8.73 33.91
N ALA A 5 2.94 8.56 33.16
CA ALA A 5 2.90 8.26 31.73
C ALA A 5 3.41 6.84 31.50
N LEU A 6 2.75 6.11 30.62
CA LEU A 6 3.21 4.78 30.21
C LEU A 6 4.51 4.89 29.39
N THR A 7 5.43 3.97 29.62
CA THR A 7 6.56 3.73 28.72
C THR A 7 6.06 3.18 27.38
N ASP A 8 6.90 3.16 26.33
CA ASP A 8 6.54 2.55 25.05
C ASP A 8 6.13 1.09 25.20
N ALA A 9 6.93 0.30 25.92
CA ALA A 9 6.59 -1.10 26.26
C ALA A 9 5.28 -1.21 27.09
N GLY A 10 4.99 -0.24 27.95
CA GLY A 10 3.75 -0.20 28.71
C GLY A 10 2.53 0.11 27.84
N ARG A 11 2.68 0.95 26.81
CA ARG A 11 1.63 1.21 25.82
C ARG A 11 1.34 -0.02 24.97
N ASP A 12 2.39 -0.71 24.50
CA ASP A 12 2.27 -1.94 23.71
C ASP A 12 1.59 -3.06 24.51
N TYR A 13 1.99 -3.23 25.78
CA TYR A 13 1.39 -4.21 26.68
C TYR A 13 -0.09 -3.90 26.96
N LEU A 14 -0.43 -2.64 27.22
CA LEU A 14 -1.83 -2.23 27.42
C LEU A 14 -2.69 -2.49 26.17
N ALA A 15 -2.17 -2.19 24.99
CA ALA A 15 -2.86 -2.46 23.73
C ALA A 15 -3.07 -3.97 23.50
N ALA A 16 -2.09 -4.80 23.84
CA ALA A 16 -2.21 -6.25 23.79
C ALA A 16 -3.26 -6.79 24.77
N CYS A 17 -3.25 -6.31 26.04
CA CYS A 17 -4.23 -6.72 27.04
C CYS A 17 -5.66 -6.36 26.65
N LYS A 18 -5.89 -5.14 26.12
CA LYS A 18 -7.22 -4.73 25.65
C LYS A 18 -7.77 -5.68 24.60
N ARG A 19 -6.96 -6.06 23.62
CA ARG A 19 -7.38 -6.99 22.56
C ARG A 19 -7.70 -8.37 23.10
N ILE A 20 -6.86 -8.92 23.98
CA ILE A 20 -7.14 -10.21 24.61
C ILE A 20 -8.49 -10.19 25.34
N LEU A 21 -8.78 -9.11 26.08
CA LEU A 21 -10.07 -8.95 26.77
C LEU A 21 -11.24 -8.81 25.78
N GLU A 22 -11.06 -8.11 24.67
CA GLU A 22 -12.06 -8.02 23.61
C GLU A 22 -12.35 -9.39 22.97
N ASP A 23 -11.29 -10.16 22.66
CA ASP A 23 -11.40 -11.50 22.08
C ASP A 23 -12.10 -12.47 23.04
N VAL A 24 -11.81 -12.42 24.34
CA VAL A 24 -12.48 -13.21 25.38
C VAL A 24 -13.98 -12.83 25.45
N GLY A 25 -14.30 -11.55 25.51
CA GLY A 25 -15.69 -11.09 25.56
C GLY A 25 -16.47 -11.43 24.28
N GLU A 26 -15.82 -11.46 23.09
CA GLU A 26 -16.45 -11.94 21.85
C GLU A 26 -16.74 -13.44 21.91
N ALA A 27 -15.79 -14.24 22.44
CA ALA A 27 -15.96 -15.67 22.61
C ALA A 27 -17.12 -16.01 23.57
N GLU A 28 -17.21 -15.31 24.72
CA GLU A 28 -18.27 -15.49 25.70
C GLU A 28 -19.66 -15.18 25.13
N ARG A 29 -19.82 -14.06 24.43
CA ARG A 29 -21.09 -13.69 23.76
C ARG A 29 -21.49 -14.69 22.69
N THR A 30 -20.51 -15.21 21.97
CA THR A 30 -20.79 -16.24 20.95
C THR A 30 -21.35 -17.53 21.58
N VAL A 31 -20.81 -17.93 22.73
CA VAL A 31 -21.28 -19.11 23.48
C VAL A 31 -22.66 -18.84 24.07
N ALA A 32 -22.92 -17.62 24.51
CA ALA A 32 -24.23 -17.20 25.02
C ALA A 32 -25.32 -17.11 23.92
N GLY A 33 -24.97 -17.28 22.64
CA GLY A 33 -25.92 -17.17 21.53
C GLY A 33 -26.39 -15.76 21.25
N GLU A 34 -25.72 -14.76 21.81
CA GLU A 34 -26.03 -13.35 21.57
C GLU A 34 -25.62 -12.96 20.16
N PHE A 35 -26.51 -12.31 19.40
CA PHE A 35 -26.18 -11.63 18.15
C PHE A 35 -25.27 -10.44 18.52
N SER A 36 -23.96 -10.61 18.36
CA SER A 36 -23.03 -9.53 18.64
C SER A 36 -22.78 -8.71 17.38
N GLU A 37 -22.95 -7.39 17.51
CA GLU A 37 -22.53 -6.44 16.47
C GLU A 37 -21.00 -6.32 16.46
N PRO A 38 -20.37 -6.07 15.28
CA PRO A 38 -18.96 -5.78 15.19
C PRO A 38 -18.60 -4.56 16.03
N ARG A 39 -17.57 -4.66 16.90
CA ARG A 39 -17.14 -3.58 17.80
C ARG A 39 -15.65 -3.67 18.15
N GLY A 40 -15.10 -2.59 18.69
CA GLY A 40 -13.70 -2.49 19.12
C GLY A 40 -12.78 -1.98 18.02
N GLU A 41 -11.48 -1.88 18.33
CA GLU A 41 -10.49 -1.30 17.42
C GLU A 41 -10.06 -2.31 16.34
N LEU A 42 -10.09 -1.90 15.06
CA LEU A 42 -9.57 -2.61 13.90
C LEU A 42 -8.32 -1.90 13.39
N VAL A 43 -7.17 -2.56 13.43
CA VAL A 43 -5.89 -2.00 12.98
C VAL A 43 -5.58 -2.48 11.57
N ILE A 44 -5.51 -1.53 10.63
CA ILE A 44 -5.26 -1.80 9.21
C ILE A 44 -3.99 -1.11 8.77
N THR A 45 -3.12 -1.81 8.03
CA THR A 45 -1.99 -1.18 7.36
C THR A 45 -2.14 -1.21 5.84
N ALA A 46 -1.66 -0.17 5.18
CA ALA A 46 -1.69 -0.05 3.73
C ALA A 46 -0.51 0.79 3.22
N PRO A 47 -0.04 0.59 1.96
CA PRO A 47 0.89 1.52 1.32
C PRO A 47 0.30 2.93 1.33
N ILE A 48 1.15 3.96 1.53
CA ILE A 48 0.72 5.35 1.78
C ILE A 48 -0.31 5.81 0.75
N VAL A 49 0.04 5.82 -0.52
CA VAL A 49 -0.84 6.34 -1.59
C VAL A 49 -2.08 5.46 -1.77
N PHE A 50 -1.92 4.12 -1.70
CA PHE A 50 -3.04 3.20 -1.83
C PHE A 50 -4.05 3.36 -0.68
N GLY A 51 -3.54 3.44 0.53
CA GLY A 51 -4.33 3.67 1.73
C GLY A 51 -5.16 4.94 1.62
N ARG A 52 -4.54 6.05 1.18
CA ARG A 52 -5.20 7.34 1.02
C ARG A 52 -6.25 7.34 -0.10
N ILE A 53 -5.93 6.80 -1.26
CA ILE A 53 -6.80 6.91 -2.45
C ILE A 53 -7.92 5.86 -2.44
N HIS A 54 -7.62 4.63 -2.04
CA HIS A 54 -8.56 3.50 -2.18
C HIS A 54 -9.15 3.03 -0.85
N VAL A 55 -8.32 2.91 0.21
CA VAL A 55 -8.77 2.33 1.48
C VAL A 55 -9.56 3.34 2.32
N LEU A 56 -9.03 4.55 2.48
CA LEU A 56 -9.64 5.58 3.34
C LEU A 56 -11.10 5.91 2.98
N PRO A 57 -11.49 6.10 1.70
CA PRO A 57 -12.88 6.32 1.36
C PRO A 57 -13.80 5.16 1.76
N VAL A 58 -13.33 3.91 1.60
CA VAL A 58 -14.09 2.71 2.01
C VAL A 58 -14.20 2.61 3.53
N LEU A 59 -13.15 3.03 4.26
CA LEU A 59 -13.18 3.10 5.72
C LEU A 59 -14.18 4.12 6.25
N VAL A 60 -14.30 5.29 5.60
CA VAL A 60 -15.29 6.31 5.97
C VAL A 60 -16.71 5.75 5.86
N ASP A 61 -17.00 5.05 4.75
CA ASP A 61 -18.30 4.40 4.55
C ASP A 61 -18.53 3.26 5.55
N PHE A 62 -17.47 2.50 5.88
CA PHE A 62 -17.53 1.41 6.86
C PHE A 62 -17.84 1.93 8.27
N LEU A 63 -17.16 2.99 8.71
CA LEU A 63 -17.41 3.60 10.02
C LEU A 63 -18.82 4.15 10.17
N ALA A 64 -19.42 4.65 9.10
CA ALA A 64 -20.81 5.07 9.09
C ALA A 64 -21.80 3.87 9.25
N ALA A 65 -21.43 2.70 8.70
CA ALA A 65 -22.24 1.49 8.76
C ALA A 65 -22.06 0.69 10.07
N TYR A 66 -20.92 0.85 10.76
CA TYR A 66 -20.58 0.12 11.98
C TYR A 66 -20.09 1.08 13.08
N PRO A 67 -21.01 1.76 13.79
CA PRO A 67 -20.67 2.84 14.72
C PRO A 67 -19.90 2.39 15.97
N GLU A 68 -19.95 1.09 16.31
CA GLU A 68 -19.24 0.52 17.47
C GLU A 68 -17.80 0.06 17.11
N VAL A 69 -17.35 0.27 15.86
CA VAL A 69 -16.00 -0.08 15.42
C VAL A 69 -15.15 1.18 15.30
N ASP A 70 -14.00 1.18 15.98
CA ASP A 70 -12.93 2.14 15.76
C ASP A 70 -11.92 1.60 14.76
N VAL A 71 -11.33 2.44 13.92
CA VAL A 71 -10.31 2.02 12.96
C VAL A 71 -9.05 2.84 13.13
N ARG A 72 -7.92 2.13 13.21
CA ARG A 72 -6.59 2.71 13.12
C ARG A 72 -5.95 2.33 11.78
N LEU A 73 -5.84 3.30 10.86
CA LEU A 73 -5.18 3.13 9.58
C LEU A 73 -3.71 3.57 9.68
N VAL A 74 -2.79 2.61 9.61
CA VAL A 74 -1.34 2.84 9.59
C VAL A 74 -0.86 2.80 8.15
N GLN A 75 -0.40 3.93 7.63
CA GLN A 75 0.08 4.02 6.26
C GLN A 75 1.60 3.99 6.22
N GLY A 76 2.17 3.09 5.41
CA GLY A 76 3.61 2.95 5.25
C GLY A 76 3.96 2.06 4.06
N ASP A 77 5.07 2.38 3.38
CA ASP A 77 5.54 1.61 2.22
C ASP A 77 6.52 0.49 2.61
N ARG A 78 6.92 0.42 3.87
CA ARG A 78 7.67 -0.71 4.42
C ARG A 78 6.73 -1.87 4.72
N VAL A 79 7.21 -3.09 4.48
CA VAL A 79 6.46 -4.30 4.81
C VAL A 79 6.52 -4.51 6.32
N LEU A 80 5.39 -4.25 7.00
CA LEU A 80 5.22 -4.53 8.42
C LEU A 80 4.92 -6.02 8.65
N HIS A 81 5.48 -6.62 9.71
CA HIS A 81 5.12 -7.96 10.13
C HIS A 81 3.82 -7.92 10.92
N LEU A 82 2.74 -8.48 10.35
CA LEU A 82 1.38 -8.42 10.92
C LEU A 82 1.28 -8.90 12.37
N LEU A 83 2.02 -9.95 12.70
CA LEU A 83 1.97 -10.55 14.03
C LEU A 83 2.75 -9.73 15.07
N ASP A 84 3.91 -9.20 14.68
CA ASP A 84 4.80 -8.48 15.59
C ASP A 84 4.28 -7.08 15.92
N GLU A 85 3.56 -6.46 14.96
CA GLU A 85 3.05 -5.09 15.10
C GLU A 85 1.56 -5.02 15.40
N HIS A 86 0.96 -6.15 15.74
CA HIS A 86 -0.44 -6.23 16.15
C HIS A 86 -1.44 -5.66 15.13
N VAL A 87 -1.22 -5.95 13.86
CA VAL A 87 -2.07 -5.52 12.75
C VAL A 87 -3.08 -6.62 12.41
N ASP A 88 -4.37 -6.27 12.38
CA ASP A 88 -5.44 -7.21 12.04
C ASP A 88 -5.50 -7.50 10.53
N LEU A 89 -5.24 -6.47 9.71
CA LEU A 89 -5.35 -6.53 8.25
C LEU A 89 -4.29 -5.69 7.57
N ALA A 90 -3.68 -6.22 6.51
CA ALA A 90 -2.79 -5.44 5.65
C ALA A 90 -3.28 -5.42 4.20
N VAL A 91 -3.14 -4.28 3.55
CA VAL A 91 -3.12 -4.21 2.09
C VAL A 91 -1.69 -4.43 1.62
N ARG A 92 -1.49 -5.38 0.72
CA ARG A 92 -0.18 -5.69 0.15
C ARG A 92 -0.21 -5.59 -1.37
N ILE A 93 0.86 -5.03 -1.93
CA ILE A 93 1.08 -4.93 -3.38
C ILE A 93 2.35 -5.68 -3.71
N GLY A 94 2.25 -6.71 -4.57
CA GLY A 94 3.35 -7.58 -4.98
C GLY A 94 3.13 -9.02 -4.57
N ALA A 95 4.12 -9.86 -4.89
CA ALA A 95 4.11 -11.26 -4.51
C ALA A 95 4.15 -11.39 -2.98
N LEU A 96 3.34 -12.29 -2.45
CA LEU A 96 3.36 -12.64 -1.05
C LEU A 96 4.31 -13.84 -0.87
N PRO A 97 5.18 -13.83 0.15
CA PRO A 97 5.96 -15.01 0.47
C PRO A 97 5.04 -16.13 0.97
N ASP A 98 5.46 -17.39 0.81
CA ASP A 98 4.77 -18.51 1.40
C ASP A 98 4.70 -18.32 2.92
N SER A 99 3.47 -18.19 3.42
CA SER A 99 3.22 -17.90 4.82
C SER A 99 1.88 -18.49 5.27
N ARG A 100 1.64 -18.51 6.57
CA ARG A 100 0.34 -18.92 7.15
C ARG A 100 -0.73 -17.82 7.02
N LEU A 101 -0.46 -16.75 6.28
CA LEU A 101 -1.39 -15.66 6.07
C LEU A 101 -2.43 -16.02 5.02
N ILE A 102 -3.65 -15.54 5.22
CA ILE A 102 -4.72 -15.65 4.25
C ILE A 102 -4.73 -14.38 3.41
N ALA A 103 -4.76 -14.56 2.09
CA ALA A 103 -4.77 -13.47 1.13
C ALA A 103 -6.05 -13.48 0.29
N THR A 104 -6.75 -12.35 0.28
CA THR A 104 -7.89 -12.10 -0.61
C THR A 104 -7.46 -11.14 -1.70
N ARG A 105 -7.37 -11.62 -2.95
CA ARG A 105 -7.00 -10.78 -4.09
C ARG A 105 -8.09 -9.75 -4.40
N LEU A 106 -7.65 -8.49 -4.57
CA LEU A 106 -8.50 -7.36 -4.94
C LEU A 106 -8.38 -7.01 -6.42
N GLY A 107 -7.17 -7.01 -6.96
CA GLY A 107 -6.85 -6.59 -8.31
C GLY A 107 -5.36 -6.69 -8.58
N ALA A 108 -4.88 -5.83 -9.48
CA ALA A 108 -3.47 -5.72 -9.81
C ALA A 108 -3.11 -4.30 -10.22
N THR A 109 -1.83 -3.95 -10.11
CA THR A 109 -1.24 -2.70 -10.58
C THR A 109 0.06 -2.98 -11.31
N ARG A 110 0.64 -2.00 -11.99
CA ARG A 110 1.93 -2.13 -12.67
C ARG A 110 2.86 -1.00 -12.28
N ARG A 111 4.15 -1.28 -12.39
CA ARG A 111 5.17 -0.23 -12.33
C ARG A 111 5.27 0.43 -13.68
N THR A 112 5.35 1.76 -13.68
CA THR A 112 5.48 2.57 -14.88
C THR A 112 6.59 3.61 -14.69
N VAL A 113 7.23 4.01 -15.77
CA VAL A 113 8.19 5.11 -15.79
C VAL A 113 7.49 6.35 -16.35
N CYS A 114 7.70 7.48 -15.72
CA CYS A 114 7.08 8.74 -16.14
C CYS A 114 8.00 9.94 -15.90
N ALA A 115 7.72 11.01 -16.63
CA ALA A 115 8.32 12.34 -16.44
C ALA A 115 7.34 13.42 -16.89
N SER A 116 7.65 14.68 -16.57
CA SER A 116 6.88 15.80 -17.12
C SER A 116 7.14 16.00 -18.61
N PRO A 117 6.15 16.45 -19.39
CA PRO A 117 6.33 16.77 -20.81
C PRO A 117 7.47 17.78 -21.05
N ALA A 118 7.63 18.76 -20.16
CA ALA A 118 8.71 19.73 -20.24
C ALA A 118 10.09 19.10 -20.12
N TYR A 119 10.25 18.13 -19.20
CA TYR A 119 11.51 17.38 -19.08
C TYR A 119 11.79 16.57 -20.36
N LEU A 120 10.80 15.87 -20.87
CA LEU A 120 10.93 15.04 -22.07
C LEU A 120 11.21 15.89 -23.33
N ALA A 121 10.64 17.06 -23.45
CA ALA A 121 10.93 17.99 -24.53
C ALA A 121 12.40 18.50 -24.51
N ALA A 122 12.95 18.70 -23.31
CA ALA A 122 14.32 19.21 -23.15
C ALA A 122 15.41 18.13 -23.24
N HIS A 123 15.11 16.86 -22.88
CA HIS A 123 16.09 15.78 -22.73
C HIS A 123 15.85 14.58 -23.65
N GLY A 124 14.75 14.60 -24.44
CA GLY A 124 14.31 13.45 -25.25
C GLY A 124 13.40 12.49 -24.48
N VAL A 125 12.72 11.63 -25.25
CA VAL A 125 11.91 10.55 -24.72
C VAL A 125 12.72 9.26 -24.86
N PRO A 126 12.96 8.49 -23.79
CA PRO A 126 13.69 7.22 -23.91
C PRO A 126 12.81 6.18 -24.65
N ASP A 127 13.32 5.62 -25.72
CA ASP A 127 12.66 4.56 -26.50
C ASP A 127 12.96 3.16 -25.94
N THR A 128 14.09 3.01 -25.27
CA THR A 128 14.51 1.75 -24.64
C THR A 128 15.02 1.96 -23.21
N PRO A 129 14.93 0.93 -22.35
CA PRO A 129 15.45 1.02 -21.00
C PRO A 129 16.95 1.37 -20.93
N ALA A 130 17.75 0.99 -21.91
CA ALA A 130 19.18 1.27 -21.95
C ALA A 130 19.48 2.79 -21.95
N GLN A 131 18.59 3.60 -22.52
CA GLN A 131 18.75 5.06 -22.58
C GLN A 131 18.52 5.76 -21.23
N LEU A 132 18.05 5.06 -20.18
CA LEU A 132 17.90 5.63 -18.83
C LEU A 132 19.23 6.13 -18.26
N GLY A 133 20.38 5.58 -18.71
CA GLY A 133 21.70 6.05 -18.31
C GLY A 133 21.97 7.50 -18.73
N ASP A 134 21.31 7.99 -19.78
CA ASP A 134 21.46 9.36 -20.32
C ASP A 134 20.50 10.35 -19.64
N HIS A 135 19.58 9.83 -18.81
CA HIS A 135 18.56 10.62 -18.13
C HIS A 135 18.85 10.80 -16.64
N ARG A 136 18.34 11.90 -16.09
CA ARG A 136 18.28 12.09 -14.63
C ARG A 136 17.11 11.29 -14.08
N CYS A 137 17.38 10.49 -13.05
CA CYS A 137 16.35 9.70 -12.40
C CYS A 137 16.08 10.18 -10.96
N ILE A 138 14.86 9.92 -10.51
CA ILE A 138 14.41 10.16 -9.15
C ILE A 138 14.07 8.78 -8.57
N SER A 139 14.77 8.38 -7.50
CA SER A 139 14.55 7.11 -6.82
C SER A 139 13.63 7.28 -5.63
N PHE A 140 12.81 6.26 -5.43
CA PHE A 140 11.96 6.10 -4.28
C PHE A 140 12.45 4.91 -3.44
N GLU A 141 12.97 5.16 -2.23
CA GLU A 141 13.69 4.18 -1.40
C GLU A 141 12.90 2.91 -1.08
N ALA A 142 11.59 3.00 -0.85
CA ALA A 142 10.78 1.82 -0.56
C ALA A 142 10.74 0.80 -1.71
N MET A 143 11.17 1.20 -2.90
CA MET A 143 11.15 0.34 -4.08
C MET A 143 12.50 -0.25 -4.47
N SER A 144 13.60 0.34 -4.08
CA SER A 144 14.93 -0.20 -4.34
C SER A 144 16.03 0.71 -3.76
N ALA A 145 16.91 0.17 -2.94
CA ALA A 145 18.20 0.77 -2.64
C ALA A 145 19.18 0.66 -3.85
N ALA A 146 18.70 0.21 -5.01
CA ALA A 146 19.54 -0.11 -6.14
C ALA A 146 19.60 1.06 -7.13
N GLU A 147 20.81 1.39 -7.51
CA GLU A 147 21.15 2.26 -8.64
C GLU A 147 20.74 1.66 -9.99
N SER A 148 19.76 0.76 -10.02
CA SER A 148 19.28 0.09 -11.22
C SER A 148 17.78 -0.24 -11.19
N TRP A 149 17.12 -0.16 -12.34
CA TRP A 149 15.75 -0.61 -12.52
C TRP A 149 15.71 -1.88 -13.37
N ARG A 150 14.82 -2.82 -12.99
CA ARG A 150 14.61 -4.06 -13.75
C ARG A 150 13.53 -3.87 -14.79
N PHE A 151 13.80 -4.37 -15.99
CA PHE A 151 12.86 -4.36 -17.10
C PHE A 151 12.82 -5.71 -17.81
N PRO A 152 11.65 -6.17 -18.26
CA PRO A 152 11.55 -7.31 -19.16
C PRO A 152 11.94 -6.86 -20.57
N VAL A 153 12.95 -7.47 -21.14
CA VAL A 153 13.39 -7.26 -22.52
C VAL A 153 13.55 -8.61 -23.20
N ASN A 154 12.81 -8.85 -24.28
CA ASN A 154 12.85 -10.13 -25.03
C ASN A 154 12.67 -11.37 -24.13
N GLY A 155 11.77 -11.30 -23.14
CA GLY A 155 11.49 -12.41 -22.22
C GLY A 155 12.51 -12.62 -21.11
N THR A 156 13.55 -11.78 -21.02
CA THR A 156 14.58 -11.82 -19.97
C THR A 156 14.52 -10.55 -19.13
N GLU A 157 14.65 -10.68 -17.81
CA GLU A 157 14.78 -9.51 -16.93
C GLU A 157 16.22 -8.96 -17.01
N ILE A 158 16.34 -7.68 -17.36
CA ILE A 158 17.62 -6.96 -17.34
C ILE A 158 17.61 -5.92 -16.23
N ASN A 159 18.78 -5.73 -15.60
CA ASN A 159 19.03 -4.62 -14.69
C ASN A 159 19.65 -3.46 -15.48
N VAL A 160 18.96 -2.33 -15.50
CA VAL A 160 19.46 -1.12 -16.16
C VAL A 160 19.98 -0.17 -15.12
N PRO A 161 21.30 0.11 -15.10
CA PRO A 161 21.86 1.11 -14.19
C PRO A 161 21.28 2.49 -14.52
N MET A 162 21.03 3.28 -13.50
CA MET A 162 20.55 4.64 -13.65
C MET A 162 21.17 5.56 -12.61
N HIS A 163 21.27 6.84 -12.95
CA HIS A 163 21.81 7.83 -12.03
C HIS A 163 20.68 8.59 -11.31
N SER A 164 20.50 8.30 -10.03
CA SER A 164 19.55 9.04 -9.20
C SER A 164 20.16 10.34 -8.69
N ARG A 165 19.69 11.48 -9.20
CA ARG A 165 20.06 12.80 -8.67
C ARG A 165 19.27 13.18 -7.42
N LEU A 166 18.12 12.55 -7.21
CA LEU A 166 17.24 12.76 -6.06
C LEU A 166 16.75 11.40 -5.56
N VAL A 167 16.91 11.15 -4.27
CA VAL A 167 16.37 9.99 -3.57
C VAL A 167 15.37 10.49 -2.54
N VAL A 168 14.16 9.97 -2.55
CA VAL A 168 13.08 10.31 -1.61
C VAL A 168 12.49 9.05 -0.99
N ASN A 169 11.77 9.19 0.10
CA ASN A 169 11.19 8.06 0.83
C ASN A 169 9.68 7.88 0.60
N THR A 170 9.03 8.74 -0.19
CA THR A 170 7.62 8.62 -0.55
C THR A 170 7.42 8.71 -2.05
N ALA A 171 6.44 7.97 -2.57
CA ALA A 171 6.09 8.01 -3.98
C ALA A 171 5.56 9.40 -4.41
N GLU A 172 4.82 10.08 -3.53
CA GLU A 172 4.31 11.42 -3.78
C GLU A 172 5.45 12.41 -4.02
N ALA A 173 6.48 12.40 -3.18
CA ALA A 173 7.64 13.29 -3.37
C ALA A 173 8.38 13.00 -4.69
N ALA A 174 8.49 11.73 -5.10
CA ALA A 174 9.06 11.36 -6.39
C ALA A 174 8.20 11.85 -7.57
N ILE A 175 6.89 11.76 -7.46
CA ILE A 175 5.92 12.22 -8.46
C ILE A 175 5.98 13.75 -8.57
N ASP A 176 5.94 14.47 -7.44
CA ASP A 176 6.00 15.94 -7.42
C ASP A 176 7.31 16.44 -8.02
N ALA A 177 8.44 15.79 -7.71
CA ALA A 177 9.72 16.12 -8.31
C ALA A 177 9.74 15.84 -9.83
N ALA A 178 9.11 14.77 -10.31
CA ALA A 178 8.99 14.48 -11.73
C ALA A 178 8.09 15.51 -12.44
N ILE A 179 6.98 15.94 -11.84
CA ILE A 179 6.11 17.01 -12.33
C ILE A 179 6.91 18.32 -12.46
N ALA A 180 7.75 18.62 -11.46
CA ALA A 180 8.62 19.79 -11.46
C ALA A 180 9.80 19.71 -12.47
N GLY A 181 9.93 18.60 -13.22
CA GLY A 181 10.94 18.45 -14.26
C GLY A 181 12.30 18.00 -13.76
N ALA A 182 12.42 17.44 -12.55
CA ALA A 182 13.69 16.98 -12.00
C ALA A 182 14.25 15.74 -12.70
N GLY A 183 13.41 14.94 -13.36
CA GLY A 183 13.82 13.75 -14.08
C GLY A 183 12.72 12.71 -14.27
N LEU A 184 13.13 11.50 -14.63
CA LEU A 184 12.27 10.31 -14.73
C LEU A 184 12.09 9.69 -13.35
N THR A 185 10.88 9.20 -13.06
CA THR A 185 10.65 8.36 -11.87
C THR A 185 9.91 7.09 -12.24
N ARG A 186 10.07 6.03 -11.41
CA ARG A 186 9.36 4.76 -11.58
C ARG A 186 8.48 4.48 -10.35
N VAL A 187 7.19 4.51 -10.56
CA VAL A 187 6.15 4.37 -9.53
C VAL A 187 5.07 3.38 -9.96
N LEU A 188 4.02 3.18 -9.18
CA LEU A 188 2.87 2.37 -9.57
C LEU A 188 1.87 3.21 -10.37
N CYS A 189 1.27 2.62 -11.41
CA CYS A 189 0.44 3.35 -12.38
C CYS A 189 -0.70 4.16 -11.73
N TYR A 190 -1.40 3.59 -10.74
CA TYR A 190 -2.49 4.29 -10.04
C TYR A 190 -2.03 5.55 -9.29
N GLN A 191 -0.75 5.65 -8.95
CA GLN A 191 -0.20 6.79 -8.21
C GLN A 191 -0.11 8.05 -9.09
N ILE A 192 0.00 7.87 -10.40
CA ILE A 192 0.13 8.96 -11.37
C ILE A 192 -1.14 9.20 -12.20
N ASP A 193 -2.21 8.44 -12.03
CA ASP A 193 -3.42 8.53 -12.86
C ASP A 193 -3.99 9.95 -12.93
N ARG A 194 -3.96 10.69 -11.83
CA ARG A 194 -4.41 12.09 -11.81
C ARG A 194 -3.47 13.01 -12.60
N ALA A 195 -2.17 12.87 -12.39
CA ALA A 195 -1.16 13.70 -13.05
C ALA A 195 -1.07 13.37 -14.55
N GLU A 196 -1.26 12.11 -14.94
CA GLU A 196 -1.33 11.72 -16.36
C GLU A 196 -2.58 12.29 -17.04
N ARG A 197 -3.77 12.16 -16.43
CA ARG A 197 -5.01 12.73 -16.98
C ARG A 197 -4.98 14.26 -17.09
N SER A 198 -4.27 14.94 -16.20
CA SER A 198 -4.10 16.40 -16.24
C SER A 198 -2.95 16.85 -17.17
N GLY A 199 -2.23 15.91 -17.81
CA GLY A 199 -1.10 16.21 -18.69
C GLY A 199 0.17 16.67 -17.96
N GLN A 200 0.23 16.58 -16.62
CA GLN A 200 1.43 16.95 -15.84
C GLN A 200 2.53 15.92 -15.94
N LEU A 201 2.18 14.64 -16.14
CA LEU A 201 3.10 13.55 -16.38
C LEU A 201 2.73 12.77 -17.64
N GLN A 202 3.73 12.22 -18.29
CA GLN A 202 3.63 11.31 -19.43
C GLN A 202 4.35 10.02 -19.10
N ARG A 203 3.72 8.87 -19.35
CA ARG A 203 4.37 7.55 -19.27
C ARG A 203 5.29 7.35 -20.44
N VAL A 204 6.44 6.77 -20.18
CA VAL A 204 7.43 6.34 -21.16
C VAL A 204 7.78 4.87 -20.95
N LEU A 205 8.42 4.23 -21.92
CA LEU A 205 8.84 2.82 -21.87
C LEU A 205 7.69 1.85 -21.59
N ARG A 206 6.48 2.12 -22.10
CA ARG A 206 5.27 1.31 -21.84
C ARG A 206 5.42 -0.16 -22.26
N ASP A 207 6.11 -0.42 -23.36
CA ASP A 207 6.35 -1.77 -23.89
C ASP A 207 7.30 -2.59 -23.00
N PHE A 208 7.98 -1.94 -22.07
CA PHE A 208 8.90 -2.52 -21.11
C PHE A 208 8.34 -2.54 -19.67
N GLU A 209 7.05 -2.30 -19.50
CA GLU A 209 6.44 -2.40 -18.17
C GLU A 209 6.49 -3.86 -17.68
N PRO A 210 6.92 -4.09 -16.41
CA PRO A 210 6.97 -5.43 -15.86
C PRO A 210 5.56 -6.01 -15.65
N ALA A 211 5.51 -7.31 -15.39
CA ALA A 211 4.26 -8.00 -15.07
C ALA A 211 3.47 -7.31 -13.96
N ALA A 212 2.15 -7.42 -14.04
CA ALA A 212 1.27 -6.82 -13.05
C ALA A 212 1.50 -7.40 -11.66
N LEU A 213 1.56 -6.53 -10.66
CA LEU A 213 1.69 -6.86 -9.26
C LEU A 213 0.30 -7.07 -8.65
N PRO A 214 0.04 -8.20 -7.97
CA PRO A 214 -1.23 -8.42 -7.30
C PRO A 214 -1.42 -7.42 -6.15
N ILE A 215 -2.67 -7.02 -5.92
CA ILE A 215 -3.09 -6.26 -4.76
C ILE A 215 -3.98 -7.17 -3.94
N SER A 216 -3.67 -7.36 -2.66
CA SER A 216 -4.40 -8.28 -1.79
C SER A 216 -4.65 -7.69 -0.42
N LEU A 217 -5.79 -8.07 0.19
CA LEU A 217 -6.00 -7.98 1.63
C LEU A 217 -5.38 -9.21 2.27
N VAL A 218 -4.59 -9.01 3.32
CA VAL A 218 -3.84 -10.09 3.97
C VAL A 218 -4.06 -10.01 5.48
N HIS A 219 -4.40 -11.13 6.09
CA HIS A 219 -4.57 -11.25 7.54
C HIS A 219 -4.04 -12.57 8.07
N ALA A 220 -3.85 -12.69 9.38
CA ALA A 220 -3.46 -13.94 10.01
C ALA A 220 -4.55 -15.00 9.80
N GLY A 221 -4.12 -16.22 9.42
CA GLY A 221 -5.00 -17.37 9.28
C GLY A 221 -5.46 -17.87 10.65
N GLN A 222 -6.52 -17.29 11.19
CA GLN A 222 -7.14 -17.75 12.43
C GLN A 222 -8.31 -18.68 12.10
N ARG A 223 -8.53 -19.69 12.97
CA ARG A 223 -9.63 -20.66 12.81
C ARG A 223 -11.01 -19.96 12.84
N ARG A 224 -11.10 -18.82 13.51
CA ARG A 224 -12.26 -17.95 13.59
C ARG A 224 -11.78 -16.50 13.54
N LEU A 225 -12.28 -15.75 12.55
CA LEU A 225 -11.96 -14.32 12.43
C LEU A 225 -12.81 -13.53 13.43
N PRO A 226 -12.23 -12.50 14.10
CA PRO A 226 -13.00 -11.52 14.87
C PRO A 226 -14.12 -10.90 14.02
N LEU A 227 -15.28 -10.64 14.63
CA LEU A 227 -16.45 -10.11 13.91
C LEU A 227 -16.16 -8.80 13.20
N LYS A 228 -15.41 -7.88 13.82
CA LYS A 228 -14.99 -6.61 13.24
C LYS A 228 -14.17 -6.80 11.95
N LEU A 229 -13.22 -7.76 11.96
CA LEU A 229 -12.40 -8.05 10.79
C LEU A 229 -13.23 -8.70 9.68
N ARG A 230 -14.09 -9.64 10.02
CA ARG A 230 -14.98 -10.31 9.07
C ARG A 230 -15.94 -9.31 8.42
N ALA A 231 -16.60 -8.47 9.23
CA ALA A 231 -17.48 -7.42 8.72
C ALA A 231 -16.76 -6.46 7.76
N PHE A 232 -15.52 -6.06 8.11
CA PHE A 232 -14.72 -5.22 7.22
C PHE A 232 -14.35 -5.93 5.91
N LEU A 233 -13.94 -7.20 5.96
CA LEU A 233 -13.61 -7.96 4.74
C LEU A 233 -14.81 -8.08 3.82
N ASP A 234 -15.99 -8.41 4.37
CA ASP A 234 -17.24 -8.55 3.59
C ASP A 234 -17.69 -7.20 3.00
N PHE A 235 -17.51 -6.11 3.74
CA PHE A 235 -17.85 -4.76 3.31
C PHE A 235 -16.88 -4.19 2.28
N ALA A 236 -15.57 -4.30 2.55
CA ALA A 236 -14.53 -3.60 1.81
C ALA A 236 -14.12 -4.34 0.52
N THR A 237 -14.11 -5.68 0.52
CA THR A 237 -13.62 -6.45 -0.63
C THR A 237 -14.33 -6.11 -1.94
N PRO A 238 -15.68 -6.13 -2.03
CA PRO A 238 -16.37 -5.79 -3.28
C PRO A 238 -16.13 -4.33 -3.69
N ARG A 239 -16.14 -3.39 -2.74
CA ARG A 239 -15.95 -1.97 -2.98
C ARG A 239 -14.54 -1.65 -3.48
N LEU A 240 -13.52 -2.26 -2.89
CA LEU A 240 -12.14 -2.10 -3.32
C LEU A 240 -11.92 -2.71 -4.72
N ARG A 241 -12.53 -3.87 -5.02
CA ARG A 241 -12.47 -4.47 -6.36
C ARG A 241 -13.10 -3.56 -7.41
N GLU A 242 -14.26 -2.99 -7.14
CA GLU A 242 -14.92 -2.06 -8.05
C GLU A 242 -14.07 -0.80 -8.31
N ARG A 243 -13.46 -0.23 -7.25
CA ARG A 243 -12.58 0.93 -7.37
C ARG A 243 -11.31 0.65 -8.17
N LEU A 244 -10.81 -0.58 -8.16
CA LEU A 244 -9.62 -0.99 -8.92
C LEU A 244 -9.93 -1.41 -10.36
N ALA A 245 -11.20 -1.66 -10.70
CA ALA A 245 -11.65 -1.97 -12.04
C ALA A 245 -11.89 -0.73 -12.91
N ARG A 246 -11.95 0.45 -12.31
CA ARG A 246 -12.13 1.77 -12.98
C ARG A 246 -10.80 2.33 -13.47
#